data_cb7996ebc11e5fd20409e08f736d71b4
#
_entry.id   cb7996ebc11e5fd20409e08f736d71b4
#
_cell.length_a   1.000
_cell.length_b   1.000
_cell.length_c   1.000
_cell.angle_alpha   90.00
_cell.angle_beta   90.00
_cell.angle_gamma   90.00
#
_symmetry.space_group_name_H-M   'P 1'
#
loop_
_entity.id
_entity.type
_entity.pdbx_description
1 polymer ?
#
loop_
_entity_poly.entity_id
_entity_poly.type
_entity_poly.pdbx_seq_one_letter_code
_entity_poly.pdbx_strand_id
1 'polypeptide(L)' 'MTKYIPVRVNARADEFGQPLPLQIVWNGTACFPIERILHICQPEDLITRYTIKVAGKQRYLYWNGADWRISSPFA' A
#
# COMPACT_ATOMS: atom_id res chain seq x y z
N MET A 1 13.02 12.91 -8.40
CA MET A 1 12.58 11.58 -8.85
C MET A 1 12.00 10.83 -7.65
N THR A 2 10.78 10.38 -7.81
CA THR A 2 10.11 9.65 -6.72
C THR A 2 10.60 8.22 -6.69
N LYS A 3 11.09 7.79 -5.55
CA LYS A 3 11.49 6.40 -5.36
C LYS A 3 10.38 5.64 -4.65
N TYR A 4 9.97 4.53 -5.25
CA TYR A 4 9.01 3.65 -4.65
C TYR A 4 9.75 2.51 -3.97
N ILE A 5 9.43 2.28 -2.72
CA ILE A 5 10.15 1.33 -1.87
C ILE A 5 9.35 0.04 -1.82
N PRO A 6 9.93 -1.11 -2.19
CA PRO A 6 9.24 -2.39 -2.05
C PRO A 6 8.88 -2.65 -0.58
N VAL A 7 7.64 -3.07 -0.36
CA VAL A 7 7.17 -3.41 0.99
C VAL A 7 6.35 -4.68 0.94
N ARG A 8 6.26 -5.33 2.07
CA ARG A 8 5.39 -6.46 2.26
C ARG A 8 4.07 -5.96 2.83
N VAL A 9 2.96 -6.44 2.28
CA VAL A 9 1.64 -6.01 2.69
C VAL A 9 0.78 -7.24 2.95
N ASN A 10 0.14 -7.27 4.10
CA ASN A 10 -0.91 -8.23 4.36
C ASN A 10 -2.22 -7.65 3.84
N ALA A 11 -2.85 -8.35 2.92
CA ALA A 11 -4.05 -7.90 2.25
C ALA A 11 -5.07 -9.01 2.17
N ARG A 12 -6.32 -8.62 1.96
CA ARG A 12 -7.40 -9.57 1.66
C ARG A 12 -8.07 -9.14 0.37
N ALA A 13 -8.71 -10.09 -0.31
CA ALA A 13 -9.48 -9.78 -1.51
C ALA A 13 -10.85 -9.23 -1.11
N ASP A 14 -11.32 -8.20 -1.83
CA ASP A 14 -12.70 -7.75 -1.69
C ASP A 14 -13.63 -8.67 -2.51
N GLU A 15 -14.92 -8.31 -2.58
CA GLU A 15 -15.91 -9.12 -3.30
C GLU A 15 -15.65 -9.20 -4.81
N PHE A 16 -14.83 -8.31 -5.36
CA PHE A 16 -14.45 -8.29 -6.77
C PHE A 16 -13.07 -8.88 -7.02
N GLY A 17 -12.41 -9.40 -5.99
CA GLY A 17 -11.08 -9.97 -6.11
C GLY A 17 -9.95 -8.95 -6.05
N GLN A 18 -10.26 -7.67 -5.83
CA GLN A 18 -9.24 -6.63 -5.70
C GLN A 18 -8.61 -6.70 -4.30
N PRO A 19 -7.27 -6.66 -4.19
CA PRO A 19 -6.65 -6.71 -2.88
C PRO A 19 -6.91 -5.43 -2.08
N LEU A 20 -7.30 -5.60 -0.82
CA LEU A 20 -7.46 -4.50 0.13
C LEU A 20 -6.34 -4.61 1.16
N PRO A 21 -5.42 -3.64 1.18
CA PRO A 21 -4.30 -3.69 2.11
C PRO A 21 -4.77 -3.49 3.55
N LEU A 22 -4.29 -4.34 4.46
CA LEU A 22 -4.68 -4.29 5.86
C LEU A 22 -3.56 -3.78 6.74
N GLN A 23 -2.32 -4.19 6.47
CA GLN A 23 -1.17 -3.73 7.23
C GLN A 23 0.09 -3.82 6.38
N ILE A 24 1.05 -2.98 6.72
CA ILE A 24 2.35 -2.94 6.05
C ILE A 24 3.39 -3.55 7.00
N VAL A 25 4.19 -4.47 6.46
CA VAL A 25 5.31 -5.06 7.20
C VAL A 25 6.58 -4.37 6.73
N TRP A 26 7.21 -3.64 7.63
CA TRP A 26 8.41 -2.86 7.35
C TRP A 26 9.63 -3.56 7.93
N ASN A 27 10.67 -3.71 7.12
CA ASN A 27 11.92 -4.37 7.52
C ASN A 27 11.72 -5.79 8.05
N GLY A 28 10.65 -6.46 7.64
CA GLY A 28 10.38 -7.83 8.02
C GLY A 28 9.88 -8.06 9.44
N THR A 29 9.88 -7.02 10.28
CA THR A 29 9.52 -7.17 11.70
C THR A 29 8.49 -6.18 12.20
N ALA A 30 8.53 -4.94 11.73
CA ALA A 30 7.61 -3.90 12.19
C ALA A 30 6.32 -3.96 11.37
N CYS A 31 5.19 -4.07 12.06
CA CYS A 31 3.88 -4.11 11.42
C CYS A 31 3.13 -2.81 11.69
N PHE A 32 2.68 -2.16 10.62
CA PHE A 32 1.91 -0.92 10.71
C PHE A 32 0.53 -1.15 10.14
N PRO A 33 -0.51 -1.21 10.98
CA PRO A 33 -1.87 -1.37 10.47
C PRO A 33 -2.29 -0.14 9.68
N ILE A 34 -2.97 -0.36 8.58
CA ILE A 34 -3.51 0.72 7.78
C ILE A 34 -4.75 1.22 8.48
N GLU A 35 -4.72 2.48 8.91
CA GLU A 35 -5.81 3.08 9.67
C GLU A 35 -7.02 3.34 8.79
N ARG A 36 -6.77 3.76 7.55
CA ARG A 36 -7.84 4.11 6.63
C ARG A 36 -7.35 4.08 5.20
N ILE A 37 -8.20 3.64 4.29
CA ILE A 37 -7.99 3.80 2.85
C ILE A 37 -8.82 5.01 2.42
N LEU A 38 -8.16 6.08 1.98
CA LEU A 38 -8.81 7.33 1.66
C LEU A 38 -9.28 7.37 0.21
N HIS A 39 -8.53 6.74 -0.69
CA HIS A 39 -8.84 6.77 -2.11
C HIS A 39 -8.14 5.62 -2.82
N ILE A 40 -8.78 5.10 -3.86
CA ILE A 40 -8.20 4.07 -4.71
C ILE A 40 -8.36 4.54 -6.14
N CYS A 41 -7.27 4.54 -6.90
CA CYS A 41 -7.32 4.89 -8.31
C CYS A 41 -6.31 4.07 -9.09
N GLN A 42 -6.40 4.15 -10.40
CA GLN A 42 -5.52 3.42 -11.31
C GLN A 42 -4.84 4.43 -12.24
N PRO A 43 -3.71 5.04 -11.79
CA PRO A 43 -3.04 6.08 -12.58
C PRO A 43 -2.44 5.56 -13.88
N GLU A 44 -2.10 4.28 -13.95
CA GLU A 44 -1.55 3.64 -15.14
C GLU A 44 -2.15 2.25 -15.27
N ASP A 45 -2.04 1.66 -16.47
CA ASP A 45 -2.47 0.29 -16.70
C ASP A 45 -1.73 -0.64 -15.75
N LEU A 46 -2.47 -1.55 -15.11
CA LEU A 46 -1.95 -2.58 -14.21
C LEU A 46 -1.38 -2.03 -12.89
N ILE A 47 -1.50 -0.73 -12.66
CA ILE A 47 -1.03 -0.14 -11.40
C ILE A 47 -2.20 0.48 -10.65
N THR A 48 -2.45 -0.01 -9.45
CA THR A 48 -3.47 0.53 -8.56
C THR A 48 -2.78 1.33 -7.47
N ARG A 49 -3.23 2.57 -7.26
CA ARG A 49 -2.71 3.42 -6.20
C ARG A 49 -3.74 3.55 -5.09
N TYR A 50 -3.31 3.24 -3.88
CA TYR A 50 -4.12 3.40 -2.69
C TYR A 50 -3.58 4.59 -1.91
N THR A 51 -4.42 5.59 -1.66
CA THR A 51 -4.08 6.66 -0.73
C THR A 51 -4.51 6.18 0.64
N ILE A 52 -3.54 6.00 1.52
CA ILE A 52 -3.77 5.39 2.83
C ILE A 52 -3.29 6.29 3.96
N LYS A 53 -3.87 6.10 5.12
CA LYS A 53 -3.37 6.70 6.35
C LYS A 53 -2.80 5.58 7.20
N VAL A 54 -1.50 5.69 7.52
CA VAL A 54 -0.78 4.71 8.31
C VAL A 54 0.27 5.40 9.16
N ALA A 55 0.40 5.00 10.41
CA ALA A 55 1.30 5.62 11.38
C ALA A 55 1.08 7.14 11.47
N GLY A 56 -0.19 7.57 11.42
CA GLY A 56 -0.56 8.97 11.53
C GLY A 56 -0.28 9.84 10.33
N LYS A 57 0.19 9.27 9.23
CA LYS A 57 0.53 10.02 8.02
C LYS A 57 -0.14 9.44 6.79
N GLN A 58 -0.43 10.31 5.83
CA GLN A 58 -0.93 9.90 4.54
C GLN A 58 0.23 9.45 3.66
N ARG A 59 0.08 8.27 3.04
CA ARG A 59 1.07 7.72 2.11
C ARG A 59 0.37 7.11 0.91
N TYR A 60 1.13 6.92 -0.18
CA TYR A 60 0.65 6.23 -1.36
C TYR A 60 1.22 4.83 -1.40
N LEU A 61 0.35 3.86 -1.62
CA LEU A 61 0.71 2.46 -1.74
C LEU A 61 0.35 1.99 -3.14
N TYR A 62 1.28 1.35 -3.83
CA TYR A 62 1.10 0.93 -5.22
C TYR A 62 1.09 -0.58 -5.33
N TRP A 63 0.16 -1.09 -6.11
CA TRP A 63 0.01 -2.51 -6.41
C TRP A 63 0.06 -2.69 -7.91
N ASN A 64 0.99 -3.54 -8.39
CA ASN A 64 1.15 -3.80 -9.82
C ASN A 64 0.62 -5.16 -10.28
N GLY A 65 -0.14 -5.83 -9.43
CA GLY A 65 -0.62 -7.18 -9.68
C GLY A 65 0.25 -8.27 -9.07
N ALA A 66 1.45 -7.94 -8.64
CA ALA A 66 2.41 -8.88 -8.05
C ALA A 66 3.08 -8.33 -6.80
N ASP A 67 3.54 -7.08 -6.85
CA ASP A 67 4.32 -6.48 -5.77
C ASP A 67 3.66 -5.22 -5.24
N TRP A 68 3.96 -4.92 -3.97
CA TRP A 68 3.55 -3.68 -3.32
C TRP A 68 4.75 -2.76 -3.15
N ARG A 69 4.52 -1.47 -3.37
CA ARG A 69 5.53 -0.44 -3.17
C ARG A 69 4.91 0.75 -2.46
N ILE A 70 5.70 1.41 -1.61
CA ILE A 70 5.23 2.57 -0.86
C ILE A 70 6.05 3.79 -1.24
N SER A 71 5.41 4.96 -1.17
CA SER A 71 6.02 6.21 -1.62
C SER A 71 7.06 6.80 -0.66
N SER A 72 7.00 6.43 0.60
CA SER A 72 7.94 6.97 1.59
C SER A 72 8.21 5.96 2.70
N PRO A 73 9.41 5.99 3.29
CA PRO A 73 9.75 5.07 4.37
C PRO A 73 9.03 5.41 5.66
N PHE A 74 9.05 4.45 6.59
CA PHE A 74 8.49 4.64 7.93
C PHE A 74 9.52 5.11 8.94
N ALA A 75 10.73 5.27 8.51
CA ALA A 75 11.80 5.74 9.39
C ALA A 75 11.68 7.23 9.71
#